data_14a8c82b941b5449aaa0c2d9c937515c
#
_entry.id   14a8c82b941b5449aaa0c2d9c937515c
#
_cell.length_a   1.000
_cell.length_b   1.000
_cell.length_c   1.000
_cell.angle_alpha   90.00
_cell.angle_beta   90.00
_cell.angle_gamma   90.00
#
_symmetry.space_group_name_H-M   'P 1'
#
loop_
_entity.id
_entity.type
_entity.pdbx_description
1 polymer ?
#
loop_
_entity_poly.entity_id
_entity_poly.type
_entity_poly.pdbx_seq_one_letter_code
_entity_poly.pdbx_strand_id
1 'polypeptide(L)'
;MLKFRTPDKVYFKKGCLPVALNELKYELKKSRALIVTDSNLYRNGYVDILTNLLNEIGVSYSVFSDSCALILTSNPPENGYSAIDEIEGCYVSDSAKPNLFTVQAGAGIARKQEPDILIAFGGGSVIDATKVIKLLYENPDANIPAIAEGETAFPPKKGKAYFIAIPTTSGKGSEVSPFAEIAEVDKTYQLASYELLPDMAIIDADVMATMPPELTAKSGISALYNAVYANISSLSTDYTEGLAERA
;
A
#
# COMPACT_ATOMS: atom_id res chain seq x y z
N MET A 1 4.05 17.70 -22.36
CA MET A 1 5.07 17.77 -21.31
C MET A 1 4.88 16.59 -20.37
N LEU A 2 5.85 15.68 -20.31
CA LEU A 2 5.82 14.57 -19.39
C LEU A 2 6.17 15.09 -17.97
N LYS A 3 5.33 14.75 -16.99
CA LYS A 3 5.51 15.13 -15.59
C LYS A 3 5.83 13.89 -14.78
N PHE A 4 6.97 13.85 -14.13
CA PHE A 4 7.37 12.79 -13.22
C PHE A 4 7.30 13.29 -11.78
N ARG A 5 6.68 12.50 -10.90
CA ARG A 5 6.61 12.75 -9.46
C ARG A 5 6.94 11.49 -8.68
N THR A 6 7.64 11.65 -7.59
CA THR A 6 7.92 10.64 -6.57
C THR A 6 7.27 11.07 -5.25
N PRO A 7 7.22 10.19 -4.22
CA PRO A 7 6.97 10.62 -2.85
C PRO A 7 7.86 11.80 -2.43
N ASP A 8 7.36 12.64 -1.55
CA ASP A 8 8.14 13.80 -1.05
C ASP A 8 9.41 13.37 -0.35
N LYS A 9 9.39 12.20 0.34
CA LYS A 9 10.55 11.61 1.01
C LYS A 9 10.71 10.15 0.62
N VAL A 10 11.93 9.75 0.27
CA VAL A 10 12.29 8.34 -0.01
C VAL A 10 13.52 7.98 0.81
N TYR A 11 13.34 7.10 1.79
CA TYR A 11 14.42 6.46 2.51
C TYR A 11 14.80 5.17 1.79
N PHE A 12 16.04 5.06 1.37
CA PHE A 12 16.52 3.90 0.61
C PHE A 12 17.89 3.47 1.12
N LYS A 13 17.88 2.69 2.19
CA LYS A 13 19.10 2.11 2.77
C LYS A 13 18.74 1.01 3.76
N LYS A 14 19.56 -0.03 3.83
CA LYS A 14 19.49 -1.03 4.89
C LYS A 14 19.53 -0.39 6.27
N GLY A 15 18.56 -0.72 7.15
CA GLY A 15 18.47 -0.19 8.51
C GLY A 15 17.93 1.24 8.59
N CYS A 16 17.25 1.75 7.55
CA CYS A 16 16.72 3.11 7.56
C CYS A 16 15.35 3.23 8.25
N LEU A 17 14.65 2.13 8.49
CA LEU A 17 13.30 2.14 9.05
C LEU A 17 13.20 2.90 10.38
N PRO A 18 14.05 2.66 11.41
CA PRO A 18 13.98 3.41 12.66
C PRO A 18 14.23 4.91 12.50
N VAL A 19 15.14 5.28 11.61
CA VAL A 19 15.50 6.69 11.35
C VAL A 19 14.32 7.41 10.71
N ALA A 20 13.69 6.80 9.70
CA ALA A 20 12.54 7.37 9.01
C ALA A 20 11.32 7.51 9.93
N LEU A 21 11.05 6.51 10.80
CA LEU A 21 9.93 6.55 11.73
C LEU A 21 10.08 7.64 12.81
N ASN A 22 11.29 7.99 13.19
CA ASN A 22 11.53 9.06 14.16
C ASN A 22 11.00 10.42 13.67
N GLU A 23 10.92 10.65 12.36
CA GLU A 23 10.33 11.88 11.82
C GLU A 23 8.84 12.03 12.20
N LEU A 24 8.12 10.92 12.35
CA LEU A 24 6.70 10.95 12.71
C LEU A 24 6.46 11.73 14.00
N LYS A 25 7.31 11.49 14.99
CA LYS A 25 7.20 12.15 16.28
C LYS A 25 7.83 13.54 16.30
N TYR A 26 9.05 13.65 15.81
CA TYR A 26 9.85 14.86 16.03
C TYR A 26 9.60 15.95 14.99
N GLU A 27 9.32 15.59 13.74
CA GLU A 27 9.07 16.57 12.67
C GLU A 27 7.59 16.74 12.37
N LEU A 28 6.87 15.63 12.15
CA LEU A 28 5.49 15.65 11.70
C LEU A 28 4.47 15.73 12.84
N LYS A 29 4.91 15.47 14.10
CA LYS A 29 4.07 15.50 15.32
C LYS A 29 2.81 14.65 15.19
N LYS A 30 2.93 13.48 14.58
CA LYS A 30 1.87 12.52 14.38
C LYS A 30 1.83 11.52 15.54
N SER A 31 0.66 10.97 15.84
CA SER A 31 0.46 10.18 17.07
C SER A 31 -0.39 8.92 16.93
N ARG A 32 -1.18 8.78 15.86
CA ARG A 32 -2.11 7.66 15.66
C ARG A 32 -1.93 7.03 14.29
N ALA A 33 -1.42 5.81 14.25
CA ALA A 33 -1.20 5.07 13.03
C ALA A 33 -2.25 3.98 12.80
N LEU A 34 -2.71 3.84 11.56
CA LEU A 34 -3.36 2.63 11.09
C LEU A 34 -2.36 1.91 10.18
N ILE A 35 -1.91 0.73 10.61
CA ILE A 35 -1.05 -0.16 9.84
C ILE A 35 -1.96 -1.05 9.00
N VAL A 36 -1.76 -1.01 7.69
CA VAL A 36 -2.41 -1.91 6.72
C VAL A 36 -1.38 -2.93 6.28
N THR A 37 -1.70 -4.20 6.43
CA THR A 37 -0.80 -5.32 6.12
C THR A 37 -1.59 -6.51 5.59
N ASP A 38 -0.93 -7.60 5.27
CA ASP A 38 -1.59 -8.87 4.97
C ASP A 38 -1.58 -9.81 6.17
N SER A 39 -2.50 -10.77 6.16
CA SER A 39 -2.67 -11.72 7.26
C SER A 39 -1.46 -12.64 7.46
N ASN A 40 -0.67 -12.90 6.41
CA ASN A 40 0.53 -13.72 6.49
C ASN A 40 1.65 -12.99 7.25
N LEU A 41 1.93 -11.73 6.91
CA LEU A 41 2.90 -10.91 7.64
C LEU A 41 2.50 -10.72 9.11
N TYR A 42 1.21 -10.52 9.36
CA TYR A 42 0.68 -10.33 10.71
C TYR A 42 0.81 -11.61 11.55
N ARG A 43 0.32 -12.76 11.04
CA ARG A 43 0.33 -14.04 11.77
C ARG A 43 1.74 -14.57 12.05
N ASN A 44 2.70 -14.28 11.18
CA ASN A 44 4.10 -14.68 11.35
C ASN A 44 4.94 -13.69 12.17
N GLY A 45 4.33 -12.64 12.74
CA GLY A 45 5.00 -11.67 13.60
C GLY A 45 5.96 -10.72 12.87
N TYR A 46 5.93 -10.66 11.53
CA TYR A 46 6.81 -9.73 10.79
C TYR A 46 6.43 -8.25 11.01
N VAL A 47 5.20 -7.98 11.41
CA VAL A 47 4.72 -6.63 11.74
C VAL A 47 5.32 -6.13 13.06
N ASP A 48 5.83 -7.03 13.92
CA ASP A 48 6.33 -6.69 15.25
C ASP A 48 7.53 -5.76 15.18
N ILE A 49 8.35 -5.85 14.13
CA ILE A 49 9.45 -4.91 13.92
C ILE A 49 8.95 -3.45 13.84
N LEU A 50 7.83 -3.25 13.15
CA LEU A 50 7.23 -1.92 12.99
C LEU A 50 6.53 -1.48 14.28
N THR A 51 5.73 -2.36 14.90
CA THR A 51 4.96 -2.01 16.11
C THR A 51 5.84 -1.72 17.30
N ASN A 52 6.96 -2.44 17.46
CA ASN A 52 7.96 -2.16 18.51
C ASN A 52 8.57 -0.76 18.34
N LEU A 53 8.96 -0.40 17.10
CA LEU A 53 9.50 0.92 16.82
C LEU A 53 8.47 2.04 17.06
N LEU A 54 7.20 1.82 16.70
CA LEU A 54 6.13 2.78 16.98
C LEU A 54 5.90 2.96 18.49
N ASN A 55 5.96 1.87 19.27
CA ASN A 55 5.90 1.93 20.73
C ASN A 55 7.07 2.73 21.31
N GLU A 56 8.29 2.51 20.85
CA GLU A 56 9.49 3.24 21.31
C GLU A 56 9.37 4.75 21.11
N ILE A 57 8.81 5.16 19.97
CA ILE A 57 8.60 6.58 19.69
C ILE A 57 7.29 7.13 20.27
N GLY A 58 6.45 6.27 20.90
CA GLY A 58 5.20 6.68 21.54
C GLY A 58 4.07 7.05 20.55
N VAL A 59 4.05 6.40 19.39
CA VAL A 59 2.94 6.50 18.42
C VAL A 59 1.98 5.34 18.66
N SER A 60 0.73 5.64 18.96
CA SER A 60 -0.32 4.63 19.09
C SER A 60 -0.68 4.05 17.72
N TYR A 61 -1.03 2.76 17.67
CA TYR A 61 -1.37 2.13 16.41
C TYR A 61 -2.52 1.13 16.53
N SER A 62 -3.11 0.85 15.40
CA SER A 62 -3.99 -0.27 15.15
C SER A 62 -3.57 -0.98 13.87
N VAL A 63 -3.92 -2.26 13.73
CA VAL A 63 -3.53 -3.07 12.58
C VAL A 63 -4.78 -3.55 11.86
N PHE A 64 -4.77 -3.39 10.54
CA PHE A 64 -5.73 -3.99 9.61
C PHE A 64 -4.97 -4.98 8.73
N SER A 65 -5.21 -6.28 8.94
CA SER A 65 -4.43 -7.36 8.33
C SER A 65 -5.12 -8.07 7.15
N ASP A 66 -6.28 -7.58 6.70
CA ASP A 66 -7.09 -8.25 5.66
C ASP A 66 -6.98 -7.59 4.28
N SER A 67 -5.93 -6.79 4.06
CA SER A 67 -5.81 -5.97 2.85
C SER A 67 -5.72 -6.73 1.53
N CYS A 68 -5.38 -8.03 1.57
CA CYS A 68 -5.12 -8.81 0.35
C CYS A 68 -5.79 -10.19 0.31
N ALA A 69 -6.62 -10.56 1.27
CA ALA A 69 -6.89 -11.96 1.56
C ALA A 69 -8.32 -12.48 1.30
N LEU A 70 -9.20 -11.74 0.68
CA LEU A 70 -10.58 -12.22 0.53
C LEU A 70 -10.98 -12.44 -0.93
N ILE A 71 -10.97 -13.69 -1.35
CA ILE A 71 -11.86 -14.14 -2.41
C ILE A 71 -13.21 -14.41 -1.74
N LEU A 72 -14.18 -13.56 -1.98
CA LEU A 72 -15.52 -13.71 -1.45
C LEU A 72 -16.18 -14.96 -2.02
N THR A 73 -16.70 -15.80 -1.15
CA THR A 73 -17.79 -16.71 -1.49
C THR A 73 -19.04 -15.89 -1.81
N SER A 74 -19.94 -16.43 -2.60
CA SER A 74 -21.08 -15.81 -3.28
C SER A 74 -22.12 -15.05 -2.43
N ASN A 75 -21.92 -14.83 -1.12
CA ASN A 75 -22.82 -14.07 -0.25
C ASN A 75 -22.04 -13.20 0.73
N PRO A 76 -21.86 -11.88 0.44
CA PRO A 76 -21.35 -10.95 1.45
C PRO A 76 -22.38 -10.78 2.57
N PRO A 77 -21.97 -10.71 3.86
CA PRO A 77 -22.90 -10.45 4.95
C PRO A 77 -23.52 -9.03 4.82
N GLU A 78 -24.81 -8.94 5.06
CA GLU A 78 -25.63 -7.72 4.93
C GLU A 78 -25.28 -6.61 5.95
N ASN A 79 -24.49 -6.89 6.96
CA ASN A 79 -24.16 -5.93 8.04
C ASN A 79 -22.65 -5.71 8.14
N GLY A 80 -22.25 -4.46 8.09
CA GLY A 80 -20.86 -3.99 8.14
C GLY A 80 -20.04 -4.66 9.26
N TYR A 81 -18.84 -5.10 8.91
CA TYR A 81 -17.92 -5.84 9.78
C TYR A 81 -17.60 -5.09 11.07
N SER A 82 -17.78 -5.80 12.20
CA SER A 82 -17.00 -5.54 13.40
C SER A 82 -15.59 -6.10 13.20
N ALA A 83 -14.58 -5.37 13.62
CA ALA A 83 -13.21 -5.83 13.59
C ALA A 83 -13.09 -7.20 14.29
N ILE A 84 -12.39 -8.14 13.62
CA ILE A 84 -11.93 -9.40 14.22
C ILE A 84 -13.03 -10.44 14.47
N ASP A 85 -13.71 -10.88 13.41
CA ASP A 85 -14.28 -12.23 13.41
C ASP A 85 -13.59 -13.02 12.29
N GLU A 86 -12.99 -14.15 12.63
CA GLU A 86 -12.44 -15.10 11.66
C GLU A 86 -13.57 -15.53 10.72
N ILE A 87 -13.45 -15.12 9.46
CA ILE A 87 -14.41 -15.54 8.45
C ILE A 87 -14.03 -16.95 8.02
N GLU A 88 -14.76 -17.93 8.51
CA GLU A 88 -14.69 -19.32 8.03
C GLU A 88 -14.95 -19.35 6.52
N GLY A 89 -14.00 -19.88 5.76
CA GLY A 89 -14.14 -20.09 4.32
C GLY A 89 -13.32 -19.16 3.42
N CYS A 90 -12.44 -18.31 3.97
CA CYS A 90 -11.53 -17.50 3.17
C CYS A 90 -10.30 -18.29 2.72
N TYR A 91 -10.13 -18.43 1.42
CA TYR A 91 -8.89 -18.95 0.83
C TYR A 91 -7.94 -17.76 0.57
N VAL A 92 -6.77 -17.81 1.19
CA VAL A 92 -5.67 -16.89 0.90
C VAL A 92 -5.01 -17.34 -0.39
N SER A 93 -5.09 -16.52 -1.43
CA SER A 93 -4.28 -16.70 -2.64
C SER A 93 -3.04 -15.82 -2.52
N ASP A 94 -1.85 -16.39 -2.61
CA ASP A 94 -0.56 -15.70 -2.58
C ASP A 94 -0.40 -14.64 -3.69
N SER A 95 -1.32 -14.59 -4.62
CA SER A 95 -1.37 -13.64 -5.74
C SER A 95 -2.63 -12.77 -5.76
N ALA A 96 -3.44 -12.77 -4.70
CA ALA A 96 -4.68 -12.01 -4.69
C ALA A 96 -4.41 -10.51 -4.68
N LYS A 97 -4.96 -9.81 -5.66
CA LYS A 97 -5.05 -8.35 -5.66
C LYS A 97 -6.07 -7.94 -4.59
N PRO A 98 -5.90 -6.76 -3.96
CA PRO A 98 -6.92 -6.23 -3.05
C PRO A 98 -8.24 -6.09 -3.79
N ASN A 99 -9.34 -6.45 -3.15
CA ASN A 99 -10.67 -6.28 -3.74
C ASN A 99 -11.38 -5.04 -3.17
N LEU A 100 -12.46 -4.65 -3.84
CA LEU A 100 -13.23 -3.45 -3.47
C LEU A 100 -13.78 -3.56 -2.05
N PHE A 101 -14.21 -4.75 -1.63
CA PHE A 101 -14.75 -4.99 -0.31
C PHE A 101 -13.69 -4.77 0.80
N THR A 102 -12.48 -5.32 0.65
CA THR A 102 -11.42 -5.15 1.64
C THR A 102 -10.99 -3.68 1.78
N VAL A 103 -10.91 -2.94 0.69
CA VAL A 103 -10.55 -1.50 0.79
C VAL A 103 -11.68 -0.67 1.41
N GLN A 104 -12.95 -1.02 1.19
CA GLN A 104 -14.07 -0.38 1.85
C GLN A 104 -14.10 -0.67 3.36
N ALA A 105 -13.82 -1.91 3.76
CA ALA A 105 -13.69 -2.31 5.16
C ALA A 105 -12.55 -1.55 5.85
N GLY A 106 -11.36 -1.51 5.24
CA GLY A 106 -10.22 -0.74 5.74
C GLY A 106 -10.52 0.75 5.88
N ALA A 107 -11.21 1.34 4.91
CA ALA A 107 -11.66 2.73 4.99
C ALA A 107 -12.70 2.94 6.10
N GLY A 108 -13.56 1.97 6.36
CA GLY A 108 -14.50 1.95 7.49
C GLY A 108 -13.78 2.00 8.84
N ILE A 109 -12.72 1.21 8.99
CA ILE A 109 -11.86 1.21 10.18
C ILE A 109 -11.14 2.56 10.31
N ALA A 110 -10.57 3.07 9.23
CA ALA A 110 -9.91 4.37 9.24
C ALA A 110 -10.87 5.50 9.68
N ARG A 111 -12.12 5.47 9.23
CA ARG A 111 -13.14 6.45 9.67
C ARG A 111 -13.49 6.36 11.16
N LYS A 112 -13.48 5.14 11.74
CA LYS A 112 -13.76 4.94 13.17
C LYS A 112 -12.59 5.36 14.07
N GLN A 113 -11.37 5.12 13.61
CA GLN A 113 -10.15 5.34 14.40
C GLN A 113 -9.52 6.71 14.18
N GLU A 114 -9.88 7.38 13.08
CA GLU A 114 -9.37 8.69 12.69
C GLU A 114 -7.83 8.78 12.77
N PRO A 115 -7.09 7.87 12.09
CA PRO A 115 -5.64 7.90 12.11
C PRO A 115 -5.12 9.18 11.45
N ASP A 116 -4.03 9.72 11.99
CA ASP A 116 -3.27 10.81 11.36
C ASP A 116 -2.07 10.29 10.55
N ILE A 117 -1.83 8.96 10.61
CA ILE A 117 -0.85 8.23 9.82
C ILE A 117 -1.52 6.97 9.25
N LEU A 118 -1.31 6.71 7.95
CA LEU A 118 -1.57 5.42 7.32
C LEU A 118 -0.24 4.79 6.93
N ILE A 119 0.01 3.57 7.37
CA ILE A 119 1.24 2.83 7.05
C ILE A 119 0.86 1.58 6.26
N ALA A 120 1.28 1.49 5.00
CA ALA A 120 1.25 0.26 4.25
C ALA A 120 2.53 -0.54 4.58
N PHE A 121 2.39 -1.68 5.24
CA PHE A 121 3.49 -2.60 5.54
C PHE A 121 3.25 -3.92 4.82
N GLY A 122 3.82 -4.09 3.63
CA GLY A 122 3.54 -5.28 2.81
C GLY A 122 4.03 -5.17 1.37
N GLY A 123 3.64 -6.13 0.55
CA GLY A 123 3.92 -6.12 -0.88
C GLY A 123 3.10 -5.08 -1.65
N GLY A 124 3.27 -5.04 -2.97
CA GLY A 124 2.58 -4.09 -3.85
C GLY A 124 1.07 -4.08 -3.66
N SER A 125 0.45 -5.26 -3.45
CA SER A 125 -1.00 -5.37 -3.23
C SER A 125 -1.47 -4.67 -1.94
N VAL A 126 -0.69 -4.77 -0.85
CA VAL A 126 -0.96 -4.05 0.41
C VAL A 126 -0.85 -2.54 0.21
N ILE A 127 0.18 -2.11 -0.51
CA ILE A 127 0.39 -0.69 -0.81
C ILE A 127 -0.77 -0.15 -1.66
N ASP A 128 -1.17 -0.87 -2.70
CA ASP A 128 -2.29 -0.50 -3.57
C ASP A 128 -3.61 -0.44 -2.80
N ALA A 129 -3.87 -1.43 -1.91
CA ALA A 129 -5.01 -1.39 -1.00
C ALA A 129 -4.99 -0.13 -0.13
N THR A 130 -3.85 0.19 0.47
CA THR A 130 -3.73 1.34 1.37
C THR A 130 -3.93 2.67 0.65
N LYS A 131 -3.49 2.80 -0.61
CA LYS A 131 -3.77 3.96 -1.46
C LYS A 131 -5.27 4.19 -1.60
N VAL A 132 -6.02 3.11 -1.88
CA VAL A 132 -7.48 3.21 -2.06
C VAL A 132 -8.20 3.36 -0.72
N ILE A 133 -7.73 2.72 0.36
CA ILE A 133 -8.23 2.96 1.72
C ILE A 133 -8.09 4.45 2.08
N LYS A 134 -6.93 5.06 1.82
CA LYS A 134 -6.72 6.49 2.04
C LYS A 134 -7.67 7.34 1.23
N LEU A 135 -7.82 7.04 -0.06
CA LEU A 135 -8.75 7.73 -0.95
C LEU A 135 -10.18 7.74 -0.39
N LEU A 136 -10.68 6.56 0.03
CA LEU A 136 -12.02 6.38 0.58
C LEU A 136 -12.15 6.96 2.01
N TYR A 137 -11.08 6.97 2.80
CA TYR A 137 -11.05 7.63 4.11
C TYR A 137 -11.19 9.15 3.98
N GLU A 138 -10.48 9.73 3.01
CA GLU A 138 -10.53 11.17 2.75
C GLU A 138 -11.78 11.58 1.98
N ASN A 139 -12.31 10.71 1.10
CA ASN A 139 -13.44 10.97 0.23
C ASN A 139 -14.45 9.79 0.32
N PRO A 140 -15.31 9.76 1.35
CA PRO A 140 -16.22 8.63 1.60
C PRO A 140 -17.19 8.32 0.45
N ASP A 141 -17.55 9.33 -0.33
CA ASP A 141 -18.51 9.21 -1.44
C ASP A 141 -17.83 8.84 -2.78
N ALA A 142 -16.51 8.59 -2.78
CA ALA A 142 -15.79 8.25 -3.99
C ALA A 142 -16.22 6.88 -4.53
N ASN A 143 -16.62 6.85 -5.79
CA ASN A 143 -17.00 5.63 -6.50
C ASN A 143 -15.80 5.11 -7.30
N ILE A 144 -15.13 4.07 -6.79
CA ILE A 144 -13.92 3.51 -7.39
C ILE A 144 -14.14 3.01 -8.83
N PRO A 145 -15.19 2.22 -9.12
CA PRO A 145 -15.54 1.86 -10.49
C PRO A 145 -15.66 3.07 -11.44
N ALA A 146 -16.46 4.05 -11.07
CA ALA A 146 -16.71 5.22 -11.91
C ALA A 146 -15.44 6.08 -12.14
N ILE A 147 -14.55 6.15 -11.14
CA ILE A 147 -13.24 6.82 -11.28
C ILE A 147 -12.35 6.04 -12.24
N ALA A 148 -12.28 4.71 -12.11
CA ALA A 148 -11.44 3.87 -12.96
C ALA A 148 -11.91 3.86 -14.43
N GLU A 149 -13.20 4.00 -14.68
CA GLU A 149 -13.81 4.08 -16.00
C GLU A 149 -13.78 5.49 -16.59
N GLY A 150 -13.33 6.48 -15.81
CA GLY A 150 -13.25 7.88 -16.26
C GLY A 150 -14.59 8.61 -16.26
N GLU A 151 -15.63 8.04 -15.66
CA GLU A 151 -16.96 8.66 -15.55
C GLU A 151 -16.98 9.80 -14.54
N THR A 152 -16.13 9.71 -13.50
CA THR A 152 -15.97 10.75 -12.49
C THR A 152 -14.52 11.17 -12.36
N ALA A 153 -14.30 12.45 -12.03
CA ALA A 153 -12.95 12.98 -11.79
C ALA A 153 -12.34 12.36 -10.55
N PHE A 154 -11.01 12.17 -10.58
CA PHE A 154 -10.26 11.72 -9.41
C PHE A 154 -10.35 12.76 -8.30
N PRO A 155 -10.82 12.41 -7.08
CA PRO A 155 -10.98 13.39 -6.01
C PRO A 155 -9.60 13.84 -5.45
N PRO A 156 -9.48 15.10 -5.01
CA PRO A 156 -8.24 15.61 -4.48
C PRO A 156 -7.89 15.00 -3.11
N LYS A 157 -6.59 14.92 -2.83
CA LYS A 157 -6.03 14.57 -1.53
C LYS A 157 -6.42 15.62 -0.49
N LYS A 158 -7.00 15.20 0.64
CA LYS A 158 -7.43 16.12 1.72
C LYS A 158 -6.45 16.23 2.87
N GLY A 159 -5.42 15.37 2.88
CA GLY A 159 -4.35 15.42 3.89
C GLY A 159 -4.77 15.02 5.31
N LYS A 160 -5.86 14.25 5.48
CA LYS A 160 -6.28 13.76 6.79
C LYS A 160 -5.24 12.88 7.46
N ALA A 161 -4.60 12.01 6.68
CA ALA A 161 -3.55 11.12 7.15
C ALA A 161 -2.30 11.23 6.28
N TYR A 162 -1.13 11.20 6.92
CA TYR A 162 0.17 11.09 6.27
C TYR A 162 0.38 9.64 5.84
N PHE A 163 0.69 9.41 4.58
CA PHE A 163 0.77 8.06 4.03
C PHE A 163 2.21 7.60 3.85
N ILE A 164 2.56 6.51 4.51
CA ILE A 164 3.88 5.87 4.45
C ILE A 164 3.75 4.50 3.80
N ALA A 165 4.57 4.24 2.80
CA ALA A 165 4.70 2.93 2.19
C ALA A 165 6.01 2.27 2.58
N ILE A 166 5.93 1.06 3.17
CA ILE A 166 7.06 0.23 3.58
C ILE A 166 6.94 -1.11 2.85
N PRO A 167 7.57 -1.26 1.68
CA PRO A 167 7.51 -2.49 0.93
C PRO A 167 8.25 -3.63 1.65
N THR A 168 7.61 -4.80 1.74
CA THR A 168 8.21 -6.05 2.22
C THR A 168 8.64 -6.95 1.06
N THR A 169 8.35 -6.54 -0.19
CA THR A 169 8.77 -7.20 -1.42
C THR A 169 9.46 -6.20 -2.34
N SER A 170 10.39 -6.67 -3.16
CA SER A 170 11.08 -5.85 -4.17
C SER A 170 10.40 -5.97 -5.55
N GLY A 171 10.68 -5.04 -6.46
CA GLY A 171 10.39 -5.17 -7.89
C GLY A 171 9.05 -4.63 -8.39
N LYS A 172 8.09 -4.31 -7.54
CA LYS A 172 6.78 -3.75 -7.94
C LYS A 172 6.81 -2.22 -8.10
N GLY A 173 7.52 -1.50 -7.23
CA GLY A 173 7.58 -0.04 -7.27
C GLY A 173 6.29 0.67 -6.83
N SER A 174 5.33 -0.05 -6.22
CA SER A 174 4.07 0.56 -5.78
C SER A 174 4.27 1.68 -4.76
N GLU A 175 5.33 1.61 -3.95
CA GLU A 175 5.71 2.60 -2.94
C GLU A 175 6.10 3.96 -3.53
N VAL A 176 6.46 4.02 -4.80
CA VAL A 176 6.86 5.25 -5.50
C VAL A 176 6.01 5.55 -6.74
N SER A 177 4.96 4.77 -6.99
CA SER A 177 4.12 4.91 -8.19
C SER A 177 2.77 5.56 -7.91
N PRO A 178 2.18 6.29 -8.89
CA PRO A 178 0.87 6.89 -8.78
C PRO A 178 -0.27 5.94 -9.16
N PHE A 179 -0.03 4.63 -9.19
CA PHE A 179 -0.98 3.62 -9.64
C PHE A 179 -1.48 2.78 -8.48
N ALA A 180 -2.71 2.25 -8.60
CA ALA A 180 -3.25 1.22 -7.76
C ALA A 180 -4.17 0.29 -8.56
N GLU A 181 -4.11 -1.02 -8.27
CA GLU A 181 -4.97 -2.02 -8.89
C GLU A 181 -5.89 -2.64 -7.83
N ILE A 182 -7.20 -2.64 -8.11
CA ILE A 182 -8.23 -3.25 -7.27
C ILE A 182 -8.97 -4.31 -8.08
N ALA A 183 -9.02 -5.53 -7.58
CA ALA A 183 -9.72 -6.63 -8.22
C ALA A 183 -11.19 -6.68 -7.80
N GLU A 184 -12.03 -7.13 -8.70
CA GLU A 184 -13.38 -7.62 -8.46
C GLU A 184 -13.52 -8.96 -9.18
N VAL A 185 -14.62 -9.69 -8.97
CA VAL A 185 -14.75 -11.07 -9.44
C VAL A 185 -14.30 -11.28 -10.89
N ASP A 186 -14.77 -10.42 -11.81
CA ASP A 186 -14.50 -10.55 -13.24
C ASP A 186 -13.73 -9.34 -13.83
N LYS A 187 -13.29 -8.39 -13.00
CA LYS A 187 -12.71 -7.13 -13.46
C LYS A 187 -11.59 -6.65 -12.54
N THR A 188 -10.61 -6.00 -13.12
CA THR A 188 -9.60 -5.24 -12.37
C THR A 188 -9.74 -3.76 -12.69
N TYR A 189 -9.93 -2.95 -11.66
CA TYR A 189 -9.94 -1.49 -11.77
C TYR A 189 -8.51 -0.98 -11.63
N GLN A 190 -8.06 -0.22 -12.61
CA GLN A 190 -6.77 0.46 -12.58
C GLN A 190 -6.99 1.93 -12.30
N LEU A 191 -6.42 2.40 -11.20
CA LEU A 191 -6.45 3.80 -10.81
C LEU A 191 -5.09 4.43 -11.10
N ALA A 192 -5.09 5.62 -11.70
CA ALA A 192 -3.90 6.36 -12.05
C ALA A 192 -4.06 7.82 -11.65
N SER A 193 -3.41 8.24 -10.58
CA SER A 193 -3.41 9.64 -10.15
C SER A 193 -2.25 9.91 -9.20
N TYR A 194 -1.61 11.07 -9.31
CA TYR A 194 -0.60 11.52 -8.35
C TYR A 194 -1.17 11.73 -6.94
N GLU A 195 -2.48 11.80 -6.78
CA GLU A 195 -3.15 11.83 -5.46
C GLU A 195 -3.00 10.50 -4.69
N LEU A 196 -2.64 9.40 -5.38
CA LEU A 196 -2.35 8.10 -4.80
C LEU A 196 -0.91 7.92 -4.32
N LEU A 197 0.00 8.84 -4.67
CA LEU A 197 1.38 8.75 -4.22
C LEU A 197 1.46 8.76 -2.70
N PRO A 198 2.26 7.86 -2.09
CA PRO A 198 2.66 7.98 -0.70
C PRO A 198 3.33 9.33 -0.43
N ASP A 199 3.21 9.81 0.79
CA ASP A 199 3.94 11.00 1.24
C ASP A 199 5.40 10.64 1.55
N MET A 200 5.62 9.40 2.04
CA MET A 200 6.93 8.84 2.34
C MET A 200 7.01 7.38 1.89
N ALA A 201 8.14 7.00 1.30
CA ALA A 201 8.50 5.61 1.03
C ALA A 201 9.73 5.23 1.87
N ILE A 202 9.68 4.07 2.55
CA ILE A 202 10.79 3.55 3.35
C ILE A 202 11.19 2.18 2.80
N ILE A 203 12.28 2.15 2.05
CA ILE A 203 12.78 0.95 1.36
C ILE A 203 13.98 0.43 2.13
N ASP A 204 13.72 -0.52 3.03
CA ASP A 204 14.70 -1.11 3.92
C ASP A 204 14.89 -2.61 3.60
N ALA A 205 16.11 -2.98 3.21
CA ALA A 205 16.42 -4.36 2.83
C ALA A 205 16.24 -5.36 3.99
N ASP A 206 16.35 -4.93 5.25
CA ASP A 206 16.13 -5.80 6.41
C ASP A 206 14.66 -6.25 6.50
N VAL A 207 13.73 -5.39 6.12
CA VAL A 207 12.28 -5.72 6.06
C VAL A 207 12.00 -6.76 4.95
N MET A 208 12.75 -6.71 3.84
CA MET A 208 12.59 -7.63 2.71
C MET A 208 13.34 -8.95 2.88
N ALA A 209 14.27 -9.05 3.84
CA ALA A 209 15.11 -10.23 4.04
C ALA A 209 14.32 -11.51 4.38
N THR A 210 13.08 -11.38 4.80
CA THR A 210 12.17 -12.48 5.15
C THR A 210 11.39 -13.05 3.96
N MET A 211 11.60 -12.52 2.74
CA MET A 211 10.91 -13.02 1.55
C MET A 211 11.29 -14.48 1.26
N PRO A 212 10.28 -15.36 1.01
CA PRO A 212 10.55 -16.71 0.52
C PRO A 212 11.30 -16.71 -0.82
N PRO A 213 12.17 -17.71 -1.09
CA PRO A 213 12.94 -17.76 -2.35
C PRO A 213 12.08 -17.69 -3.61
N GLU A 214 10.92 -18.34 -3.61
CA GLU A 214 9.99 -18.31 -4.75
C GLU A 214 9.45 -16.91 -5.01
N LEU A 215 9.05 -16.17 -3.95
CA LEU A 215 8.58 -14.80 -4.07
C LEU A 215 9.73 -13.88 -4.50
N THR A 216 10.94 -14.11 -3.99
CA THR A 216 12.13 -13.36 -4.40
C THR A 216 12.40 -13.51 -5.90
N ALA A 217 12.31 -14.74 -6.42
CA ALA A 217 12.50 -14.99 -7.85
C ALA A 217 11.41 -14.31 -8.69
N LYS A 218 10.13 -14.46 -8.32
CA LYS A 218 9.00 -13.82 -9.02
C LYS A 218 9.12 -12.30 -9.03
N SER A 219 9.45 -11.70 -7.89
CA SER A 219 9.57 -10.25 -7.77
C SER A 219 10.81 -9.72 -8.50
N GLY A 220 11.91 -10.46 -8.50
CA GLY A 220 13.10 -10.13 -9.27
C GLY A 220 12.87 -10.11 -10.79
N ILE A 221 12.13 -11.09 -11.32
CA ILE A 221 11.72 -11.09 -12.73
C ILE A 221 10.78 -9.90 -13.02
N SER A 222 9.87 -9.57 -12.10
CA SER A 222 9.02 -8.37 -12.25
C SER A 222 9.85 -7.08 -12.29
N ALA A 223 10.88 -6.96 -11.46
CA ALA A 223 11.79 -5.81 -11.46
C ALA A 223 12.51 -5.68 -12.81
N LEU A 224 13.09 -6.78 -13.31
CA LEU A 224 13.75 -6.81 -14.61
C LEU A 224 12.78 -6.42 -15.74
N TYR A 225 11.57 -7.00 -15.74
CA TYR A 225 10.54 -6.67 -16.74
C TYR A 225 10.19 -5.17 -16.71
N ASN A 226 9.97 -4.62 -15.52
CA ASN A 226 9.64 -3.20 -15.36
C ASN A 226 10.79 -2.28 -15.84
N ALA A 227 12.04 -2.63 -15.53
CA ALA A 227 13.21 -1.88 -15.97
C ALA A 227 13.36 -1.90 -17.52
N VAL A 228 13.28 -3.09 -18.13
CA VAL A 228 13.34 -3.22 -19.59
C VAL A 228 12.18 -2.46 -20.25
N TYR A 229 10.95 -2.63 -19.75
CA TYR A 229 9.78 -1.96 -20.30
C TYR A 229 9.85 -0.44 -20.19
N ALA A 230 10.35 0.08 -19.06
CA ALA A 230 10.54 1.52 -18.87
C ALA A 230 11.56 2.10 -19.85
N ASN A 231 12.63 1.34 -20.17
CA ASN A 231 13.67 1.76 -21.10
C ASN A 231 13.17 1.82 -22.56
N ILE A 232 12.39 0.81 -22.99
CA ILE A 232 11.90 0.75 -24.38
C ILE A 232 10.56 1.47 -24.62
N SER A 233 9.98 2.07 -23.59
CA SER A 233 8.69 2.76 -23.69
C SER A 233 8.78 3.99 -24.58
N SER A 234 7.76 4.24 -25.42
CA SER A 234 7.63 5.48 -26.20
C SER A 234 7.47 6.74 -25.32
N LEU A 235 7.19 6.56 -24.03
CA LEU A 235 7.10 7.63 -23.03
C LEU A 235 8.38 7.78 -22.22
N SER A 236 9.44 7.06 -22.59
CA SER A 236 10.74 7.14 -21.91
C SER A 236 11.35 8.54 -22.01
N THR A 237 12.13 8.89 -21.02
CA THR A 237 12.90 10.12 -20.94
C THR A 237 14.30 9.79 -20.44
N ASP A 238 15.30 10.63 -20.70
CA ASP A 238 16.67 10.46 -20.21
C ASP A 238 16.71 10.18 -18.70
N TYR A 239 15.77 10.76 -17.95
CA TYR A 239 15.65 10.55 -16.50
C TYR A 239 15.15 9.13 -16.16
N THR A 240 14.10 8.65 -16.83
CA THR A 240 13.53 7.32 -16.59
C THR A 240 14.43 6.21 -17.15
N GLU A 241 15.14 6.45 -18.24
CA GLU A 241 16.14 5.54 -18.79
C GLU A 241 17.30 5.34 -17.82
N GLY A 242 17.87 6.43 -17.29
CA GLY A 242 18.95 6.34 -16.32
C GLY A 242 18.56 5.58 -15.04
N LEU A 243 17.29 5.68 -14.58
CA LEU A 243 16.79 4.86 -13.47
C LEU A 243 16.60 3.40 -13.87
N ALA A 244 16.08 3.14 -15.07
CA ALA A 244 15.85 1.78 -15.58
C ALA A 244 17.15 1.02 -15.83
N GLU A 245 18.19 1.68 -16.35
CA GLU A 245 19.52 1.11 -16.52
C GLU A 245 20.19 0.75 -15.19
N ARG A 246 19.90 1.53 -14.14
CA ARG A 246 20.45 1.30 -12.81
C ARG A 246 19.73 0.19 -12.04
N ALA A 247 18.47 -0.08 -12.34
CA ALA A 247 17.66 -1.09 -11.69
C ALA A 247 18.00 -2.51 -12.12
#